data_70c3404b26d220cbd7a7810d5b5ba034
#
_entry.id   70c3404b26d220cbd7a7810d5b5ba034
#
_cell.length_a   1.000
_cell.length_b   1.000
_cell.length_c   1.000
_cell.angle_alpha   90.00
_cell.angle_beta   90.00
_cell.angle_gamma   90.00
#
_symmetry.space_group_name_H-M   'P 1'
#
loop_
_entity.id
_entity.type
_entity.pdbx_description
1 polymer ?
#
loop_
_entity_poly.entity_id
_entity_poly.type
_entity_poly.pdbx_seq_one_letter_code
_entity_poly.pdbx_strand_id
1 'polypeptide(L)'
;MIVNNNLTRGNKSEIVGWGMPHWEAGIVIGSTYTAPADGWIFASGSFAEVNNVYNVTVNGAIPAHLVAYSGDWAGTTFQVTIPVKAGDVFTFPTSSAYITFYPCREA
;
A
#
# COMPACT_ATOMS: atom_id res chain seq x y z
N MET A 1 -27.87 -12.45 6.48
CA MET A 1 -27.31 -11.78 6.68
C MET A 1 -27.04 -11.84 7.18
N ILE A 2 -27.18 -12.26 7.21
CA ILE A 2 -26.45 -11.74 7.56
C ILE A 2 -26.05 -11.92 8.04
N VAL A 3 -26.25 -12.48 7.91
CA VAL A 3 -25.49 -11.96 8.18
C VAL A 3 -25.17 -11.90 8.53
N ASN A 4 -25.36 -12.36 8.60
CA ASN A 4 -24.75 -11.68 8.80
C ASN A 4 -24.60 -11.44 9.01
N ASN A 5 -24.86 -11.80 9.02
CA ASN A 5 -24.48 -11.01 9.10
C ASN A 5 -24.13 -10.80 9.58
N ASN A 6 -23.99 -10.93 9.69
CA ASN A 6 -23.73 -10.27 10.04
C ASN A 6 -23.03 -10.13 10.07
N LEU A 7 -22.74 -10.36 9.70
CA LEU A 7 -22.10 -9.71 9.56
C LEU A 7 -22.12 -8.89 9.67
N THR A 8 -22.44 -8.53 10.04
CA THR A 8 -22.54 -7.51 10.12
C THR A 8 -22.33 -6.82 9.90
N ARG A 9 -22.54 -6.76 10.14
CA ARG A 9 -22.40 -5.61 9.72
C ARG A 9 -21.72 -4.62 10.50
N GLY A 10 -21.82 -4.36 11.75
CA GLY A 10 -21.20 -3.29 12.48
C GLY A 10 -19.72 -3.27 12.27
N ASN A 11 -19.14 -4.39 12.18
CA ASN A 11 -17.72 -4.50 11.90
C ASN A 11 -17.47 -4.76 10.43
N LYS A 12 -18.31 -4.24 9.60
CA LYS A 12 -18.22 -4.43 8.18
C LYS A 12 -16.86 -3.99 7.65
N SER A 13 -16.32 -2.88 8.15
CA SER A 13 -15.03 -2.42 7.68
C SER A 13 -13.90 -3.38 8.05
N GLU A 14 -14.06 -4.14 9.13
CA GLU A 14 -13.05 -5.12 9.49
C GLU A 14 -13.12 -6.34 8.61
N ILE A 15 -14.29 -6.68 8.13
CA ILE A 15 -14.50 -7.86 7.30
C ILE A 15 -14.28 -7.54 5.85
N VAL A 16 -14.76 -6.39 5.41
CA VAL A 16 -14.74 -6.02 4.00
C VAL A 16 -14.06 -4.67 3.79
N GLY A 17 -13.22 -4.27 4.74
CA GLY A 17 -12.59 -2.96 4.69
C GLY A 17 -11.73 -2.79 3.45
N TRP A 18 -11.21 -3.88 2.92
CA TRP A 18 -10.42 -3.79 1.72
C TRP A 18 -11.24 -4.20 0.52
N GLY A 19 -12.35 -3.51 0.34
CA GLY A 19 -13.06 -3.56 -0.92
C GLY A 19 -12.23 -3.00 -2.04
N MET A 20 -12.81 -2.92 -3.21
CA MET A 20 -12.09 -2.45 -4.39
C MET A 20 -11.60 -1.02 -4.19
N PRO A 21 -10.44 -0.69 -4.74
CA PRO A 21 -9.98 0.70 -4.71
C PRO A 21 -10.93 1.60 -5.48
N HIS A 22 -11.08 2.82 -4.99
CA HIS A 22 -11.83 3.84 -5.71
C HIS A 22 -10.86 4.52 -6.68
N TRP A 23 -10.77 3.98 -7.88
CA TRP A 23 -9.72 4.36 -8.82
C TRP A 23 -9.72 5.83 -9.19
N GLU A 24 -10.90 6.48 -9.14
CA GLU A 24 -11.00 7.89 -9.49
C GLU A 24 -10.63 8.82 -8.36
N ALA A 25 -10.41 8.28 -7.16
CA ALA A 25 -10.09 9.08 -5.98
C ALA A 25 -8.63 8.92 -5.56
N GLY A 26 -7.76 8.51 -6.48
CA GLY A 26 -6.35 8.32 -6.18
C GLY A 26 -5.66 9.63 -5.86
N ILE A 27 -4.74 9.58 -4.90
CA ILE A 27 -3.96 10.72 -4.47
C ILE A 27 -2.49 10.34 -4.54
N VAL A 28 -1.71 11.13 -5.28
CA VAL A 28 -0.27 10.91 -5.32
C VAL A 28 0.30 11.38 -3.98
N ILE A 29 1.09 10.52 -3.35
CA ILE A 29 1.60 10.79 -2.02
C ILE A 29 3.13 10.73 -2.02
N GLY A 30 3.71 11.23 -0.94
CA GLY A 30 5.15 11.15 -0.74
C GLY A 30 5.56 9.86 -0.08
N SER A 31 6.80 9.82 0.38
CA SER A 31 7.37 8.60 0.96
C SER A 31 6.88 8.31 2.37
N THR A 32 6.22 9.25 3.02
CA THR A 32 5.59 9.04 4.32
C THR A 32 4.16 9.54 4.25
N TYR A 33 3.21 8.71 4.69
CA TYR A 33 1.80 9.05 4.53
C TYR A 33 0.97 8.39 5.61
N THR A 34 0.09 9.17 6.22
CA THR A 34 -0.88 8.64 7.17
C THR A 34 -2.20 8.48 6.44
N ALA A 35 -2.70 7.25 6.39
CA ALA A 35 -3.91 6.96 5.64
C ALA A 35 -5.11 7.63 6.31
N PRO A 36 -5.89 8.43 5.57
CA PRO A 36 -7.08 9.08 6.14
C PRO A 36 -8.28 8.15 6.20
N ALA A 37 -8.21 7.02 5.51
CA ALA A 37 -9.31 6.06 5.43
C ALA A 37 -8.71 4.72 5.05
N ASP A 38 -9.51 3.66 5.19
CA ASP A 38 -9.11 2.35 4.68
C ASP A 38 -8.89 2.46 3.19
N GLY A 39 -7.84 1.80 2.70
CA GLY A 39 -7.55 1.90 1.28
C GLY A 39 -6.33 1.07 0.89
N TRP A 40 -5.79 1.42 -0.27
CA TRP A 40 -4.68 0.71 -0.89
C TRP A 40 -3.59 1.69 -1.28
N ILE A 41 -2.35 1.29 -1.07
CA ILE A 41 -1.22 2.09 -1.53
C ILE A 41 -0.50 1.29 -2.60
N PHE A 42 -0.34 1.90 -3.77
CA PHE A 42 0.36 1.32 -4.90
C PHE A 42 1.66 2.08 -5.07
N ALA A 43 2.78 1.36 -5.03
CA ALA A 43 4.08 1.95 -5.20
C ALA A 43 4.82 1.24 -6.32
N SER A 44 5.47 2.01 -7.18
CA SER A 44 6.25 1.45 -8.27
C SER A 44 7.44 2.34 -8.55
N GLY A 45 8.43 1.76 -9.22
CA GLY A 45 9.61 2.52 -9.57
C GLY A 45 10.72 1.60 -10.03
N SER A 46 11.95 2.13 -9.99
CA SER A 46 13.13 1.39 -10.40
C SER A 46 14.16 1.44 -9.29
N PHE A 47 14.91 0.35 -9.15
CA PHE A 47 16.06 0.34 -8.26
C PHE A 47 17.17 1.16 -8.90
N ALA A 48 17.80 2.01 -8.10
CA ALA A 48 18.90 2.83 -8.60
C ALA A 48 20.15 1.97 -8.89
N GLU A 49 20.32 0.90 -8.12
CA GLU A 49 21.50 0.05 -8.23
C GLU A 49 21.12 -1.39 -7.95
N VAL A 50 21.94 -2.31 -8.40
CA VAL A 50 21.79 -3.71 -8.03
C VAL A 50 22.08 -3.87 -6.53
N ASN A 51 21.55 -4.93 -5.95
CA ASN A 51 21.69 -5.23 -4.51
C ASN A 51 21.00 -4.21 -3.59
N ASN A 52 20.13 -3.36 -4.14
CA ASN A 52 19.32 -2.47 -3.32
C ASN A 52 18.23 -3.26 -2.60
N VAL A 53 17.92 -2.78 -1.41
CA VAL A 53 16.82 -3.34 -0.60
C VAL A 53 15.95 -2.19 -0.16
N TYR A 54 14.64 -2.32 -0.44
CA TYR A 54 13.66 -1.35 0.03
C TYR A 54 12.69 -2.04 0.96
N ASN A 55 12.73 -1.68 2.24
CA ASN A 55 11.77 -2.17 3.22
C ASN A 55 10.64 -1.16 3.32
N VAL A 56 9.47 -1.57 2.87
CA VAL A 56 8.27 -0.74 2.98
C VAL A 56 7.67 -1.00 4.35
N THR A 57 7.34 0.04 5.09
CA THR A 57 6.82 -0.15 6.45
C THR A 57 5.42 0.43 6.58
N VAL A 58 4.62 -0.23 7.42
CA VAL A 58 3.32 0.28 7.87
C VAL A 58 3.31 0.13 9.37
N ASN A 59 3.24 1.24 10.09
CA ASN A 59 3.28 1.28 11.55
C ASN A 59 4.50 0.55 12.10
N GLY A 60 5.63 0.61 11.37
CA GLY A 60 6.87 -0.04 11.79
C GLY A 60 7.00 -1.50 11.40
N ALA A 61 5.93 -2.15 10.97
CA ALA A 61 6.02 -3.50 10.43
C ALA A 61 6.47 -3.44 8.97
N ILE A 62 7.04 -4.54 8.47
CA ILE A 62 7.57 -4.58 7.10
C ILE A 62 6.70 -5.53 6.27
N PRO A 63 5.60 -5.04 5.68
CA PRO A 63 4.76 -5.88 4.83
C PRO A 63 5.40 -6.21 3.49
N ALA A 64 6.39 -5.46 3.05
CA ALA A 64 7.03 -5.70 1.76
C ALA A 64 8.53 -5.47 1.86
N HIS A 65 9.27 -6.40 1.31
CA HIS A 65 10.73 -6.39 1.27
C HIS A 65 11.12 -6.54 -0.18
N LEU A 66 11.56 -5.44 -0.80
CA LEU A 66 11.84 -5.40 -2.22
C LEU A 66 13.35 -5.46 -2.43
N VAL A 67 13.80 -6.41 -3.24
CA VAL A 67 15.22 -6.67 -3.41
C VAL A 67 15.59 -6.70 -4.88
N ALA A 68 16.66 -6.00 -5.23
CA ALA A 68 17.31 -6.16 -6.51
C ALA A 68 18.59 -6.99 -6.27
N TYR A 69 18.62 -8.18 -6.84
CA TYR A 69 19.72 -9.09 -6.63
C TYR A 69 20.91 -8.72 -7.50
N SER A 70 22.08 -9.28 -7.18
CA SER A 70 23.32 -8.93 -7.85
C SER A 70 23.30 -9.26 -9.35
N GLY A 71 22.46 -10.17 -9.78
CA GLY A 71 22.32 -10.49 -11.20
C GLY A 71 21.37 -9.58 -11.95
N ASP A 72 20.69 -8.69 -11.25
CA ASP A 72 19.73 -7.78 -11.87
C ASP A 72 20.47 -6.60 -12.49
N TRP A 73 19.76 -5.93 -13.40
CA TRP A 73 20.27 -4.70 -14.00
C TRP A 73 19.92 -3.51 -13.11
N ALA A 74 20.77 -2.51 -13.11
CA ALA A 74 20.39 -1.21 -12.58
C ALA A 74 19.17 -0.75 -13.36
N GLY A 75 18.16 -0.22 -12.64
CA GLY A 75 16.92 0.17 -13.26
C GLY A 75 15.86 -0.92 -13.29
N THR A 76 16.16 -2.10 -12.75
CA THR A 76 15.13 -3.13 -12.56
C THR A 76 13.95 -2.52 -11.82
N THR A 77 12.73 -2.78 -12.30
CA THR A 77 11.54 -2.17 -11.73
C THR A 77 10.96 -2.99 -10.60
N PHE A 78 10.21 -2.33 -9.75
CA PHE A 78 9.44 -2.98 -8.71
C PHE A 78 8.02 -2.45 -8.70
N GLN A 79 7.12 -3.22 -8.10
CA GLN A 79 5.73 -2.81 -7.94
C GLN A 79 5.20 -3.51 -6.70
N VAL A 80 4.48 -2.77 -5.86
CA VAL A 80 3.94 -3.32 -4.63
C VAL A 80 2.59 -2.68 -4.35
N THR A 81 1.69 -3.47 -3.77
CA THR A 81 0.35 -3.04 -3.40
C THR A 81 0.14 -3.41 -1.94
N ILE A 82 -0.24 -2.44 -1.13
CA ILE A 82 -0.34 -2.63 0.32
C ILE A 82 -1.68 -2.11 0.80
N PRO A 83 -2.48 -2.95 1.50
CA PRO A 83 -3.69 -2.47 2.15
C PRO A 83 -3.33 -1.71 3.41
N VAL A 84 -4.05 -0.63 3.68
CA VAL A 84 -3.87 0.16 4.89
C VAL A 84 -5.22 0.51 5.50
N LYS A 85 -5.24 0.66 6.80
CA LYS A 85 -6.42 1.12 7.53
C LYS A 85 -6.27 2.60 7.85
N ALA A 86 -7.40 3.25 8.08
CA ALA A 86 -7.39 4.64 8.53
C ALA A 86 -6.45 4.77 9.73
N GLY A 87 -5.55 5.74 9.68
CA GLY A 87 -4.59 6.00 10.73
C GLY A 87 -3.26 5.28 10.58
N ASP A 88 -3.15 4.32 9.68
CA ASP A 88 -1.88 3.65 9.45
C ASP A 88 -0.86 4.61 8.87
N VAL A 89 0.39 4.47 9.34
CA VAL A 89 1.49 5.30 8.86
C VAL A 89 2.35 4.46 7.93
N PHE A 90 2.32 4.83 6.68
CA PHE A 90 3.08 4.15 5.62
C PHE A 90 4.38 4.92 5.38
N THR A 91 5.48 4.17 5.20
CA THR A 91 6.77 4.77 4.87
C THR A 91 7.45 3.96 3.78
N PHE A 92 7.95 4.66 2.77
CA PHE A 92 8.75 4.07 1.71
C PHE A 92 10.17 4.63 1.83
N PRO A 93 11.21 3.80 1.68
CA PRO A 93 12.57 4.23 1.99
C PRO A 93 13.22 5.16 0.98
N THR A 94 12.55 5.47 -0.12
CA THR A 94 13.09 6.40 -1.12
C THR A 94 11.98 7.31 -1.61
N SER A 95 12.33 8.53 -1.96
CA SER A 95 11.38 9.50 -2.51
C SER A 95 11.25 9.40 -4.01
N SER A 96 12.00 8.51 -4.67
CA SER A 96 11.96 8.40 -6.13
C SER A 96 10.87 7.46 -6.62
N ALA A 97 10.18 6.76 -5.72
CA ALA A 97 9.09 5.88 -6.12
C ALA A 97 7.85 6.68 -6.47
N TYR A 98 7.05 6.12 -7.36
CA TYR A 98 5.75 6.68 -7.72
C TYR A 98 4.71 6.02 -6.83
N ILE A 99 4.08 6.78 -5.96
CA ILE A 99 3.23 6.23 -4.91
C ILE A 99 1.87 6.90 -4.94
N THR A 100 0.82 6.08 -4.94
CA THR A 100 -0.55 6.59 -4.98
C THR A 100 -1.38 5.87 -3.92
N PHE A 101 -2.20 6.62 -3.19
CA PHE A 101 -3.17 6.08 -2.26
C PHE A 101 -4.56 6.11 -2.91
N TYR A 102 -5.26 4.99 -2.85
CA TYR A 102 -6.65 4.88 -3.30
C TYR A 102 -7.51 4.48 -2.12
N PRO A 103 -8.46 5.30 -1.70
CA PRO A 103 -9.39 4.86 -0.66
C PRO A 103 -10.24 3.72 -1.17
N CYS A 104 -10.75 2.92 -0.25
CA CYS A 104 -11.68 1.87 -0.61
C CYS A 104 -12.96 2.47 -1.13
N ARG A 105 -13.55 1.81 -2.11
CA ARG A 105 -14.84 2.19 -2.63
C ARG A 105 -15.88 1.92 -1.56
N GLU A 106 -16.78 2.84 -1.36
CA GLU A 106 -17.86 2.64 -0.41
C GLU A 106 -18.86 1.64 -0.93
N ALA A 107 -19.38 0.84 -0.03
CA ALA A 107 -20.35 -0.20 -0.38
C ALA A 107 -21.68 0.39 -0.81
#